data_11fe7899c4c10d736f162965492ae8c9
#
_entry.id   11fe7899c4c10d736f162965492ae8c9
#
_cell.length_a   1.000
_cell.length_b   1.000
_cell.length_c   1.000
_cell.angle_alpha   90.00
_cell.angle_beta   90.00
_cell.angle_gamma   90.00
#
_symmetry.space_group_name_H-M   'P 1'
#
loop_
_entity.id
_entity.type
_entity.pdbx_description
1 polymer ?
#
loop_
_entity_poly.entity_id
_entity_poly.type
_entity_poly.pdbx_seq_one_letter_code
_entity_poly.pdbx_strand_id
1 'polypeptide(L)'
;MFSRAAVVASCVGFVLMGALQALHGPAIPALRAEFGLSPSAAGLGLSAHFVGGVAGVLLFDRLYGRVGNRRILGSSYLLMAVGAAGFALAPDWPTALVAALLAGLGFGGIDYGLNQLFAVGFGHRSTAMLNILHAHFGIGAVLGPAVIGAVGSEHYPAVFLAFALANLPLLLCLRGVRNQVPEPAEEQAGGGPVLGRSLGSVLAVFVVLYVLHVGIEAGVGGWEPTHLETVGYGAGVAATATSVYWLMMTVGRFLVAPLALRFSAQALITVSCAGMTVCLLAATVPALAPYAYAGVGLFIAPIFPTGLPWLNRVAPQARRAGALVIAASMVGGVAAGPVLGKAIEWSGIRAVPLLLCGLSALCLAATLWLVRGTRSR
;
A
#
# COMPACT_ATOMS: atom_id res chain seq x y z
N MET A 1 -4.17 -20.70 -17.90
CA MET A 1 -3.98 -19.25 -18.12
C MET A 1 -2.53 -18.83 -17.90
N PHE A 2 -1.85 -19.41 -16.94
CA PHE A 2 -0.45 -19.16 -16.62
C PHE A 2 0.41 -20.40 -16.75
N SER A 3 1.65 -20.28 -17.29
CA SER A 3 2.70 -21.26 -17.07
C SER A 3 3.25 -21.16 -15.64
N ARG A 4 3.92 -22.22 -15.15
CA ARG A 4 4.58 -22.16 -13.83
C ARG A 4 5.57 -20.99 -13.74
N ALA A 5 6.36 -20.75 -14.78
CA ALA A 5 7.28 -19.63 -14.87
C ALA A 5 6.58 -18.27 -14.78
N ALA A 6 5.41 -18.11 -15.42
CA ALA A 6 4.65 -16.87 -15.35
C ALA A 6 4.07 -16.61 -13.95
N VAL A 7 3.64 -17.67 -13.23
CA VAL A 7 3.20 -17.54 -11.83
C VAL A 7 4.36 -17.07 -10.94
N VAL A 8 5.51 -17.73 -11.04
CA VAL A 8 6.72 -17.35 -10.28
C VAL A 8 7.12 -15.91 -10.59
N ALA A 9 7.16 -15.53 -11.88
CA ALA A 9 7.47 -14.17 -12.31
C ALA A 9 6.46 -13.14 -11.78
N SER A 10 5.17 -13.48 -11.71
CA SER A 10 4.15 -12.62 -11.11
C SER A 10 4.42 -12.40 -9.61
N CYS A 11 4.77 -13.47 -8.89
CA CYS A 11 5.13 -13.38 -7.48
C CYS A 11 6.41 -12.53 -7.28
N VAL A 12 7.43 -12.72 -8.11
CA VAL A 12 8.64 -11.89 -8.08
C VAL A 12 8.31 -10.43 -8.42
N GLY A 13 7.43 -10.19 -9.39
CA GLY A 13 6.93 -8.85 -9.72
C GLY A 13 6.30 -8.16 -8.50
N PHE A 14 5.50 -8.87 -7.71
CA PHE A 14 4.94 -8.35 -6.47
C PHE A 14 5.99 -8.10 -5.37
N VAL A 15 7.04 -8.94 -5.28
CA VAL A 15 8.19 -8.64 -4.41
C VAL A 15 8.84 -7.32 -4.82
N LEU A 16 9.10 -7.11 -6.12
CA LEU A 16 9.70 -5.86 -6.60
C LEU A 16 8.80 -4.65 -6.38
N MET A 17 7.47 -4.80 -6.57
CA MET A 17 6.51 -3.74 -6.26
C MET A 17 6.54 -3.34 -4.78
N GLY A 18 6.47 -4.32 -3.89
CA GLY A 18 6.50 -4.08 -2.45
C GLY A 18 7.80 -3.42 -2.00
N ALA A 19 8.94 -3.90 -2.52
CA ALA A 19 10.24 -3.34 -2.23
C ALA A 19 10.35 -1.88 -2.71
N LEU A 20 9.97 -1.59 -3.96
CA LEU A 20 10.04 -0.25 -4.51
C LEU A 20 9.18 0.74 -3.71
N GLN A 21 7.97 0.36 -3.33
CA GLN A 21 7.11 1.22 -2.51
C GLN A 21 7.72 1.50 -1.14
N ALA A 22 8.26 0.48 -0.48
CA ALA A 22 8.82 0.60 0.87
C ALA A 22 10.20 1.27 0.91
N LEU A 23 10.92 1.36 -0.22
CA LEU A 23 12.21 2.03 -0.31
C LEU A 23 12.13 3.56 -0.14
N HIS A 24 11.00 4.20 -0.48
CA HIS A 24 10.88 5.66 -0.47
C HIS A 24 11.12 6.24 0.94
N GLY A 25 10.57 5.62 1.98
CA GLY A 25 10.71 6.11 3.35
C GLY A 25 12.18 6.18 3.82
N PRO A 26 12.92 5.06 3.83
CA PRO A 26 14.33 5.04 4.20
C PRO A 26 15.24 5.90 3.32
N ALA A 27 14.83 6.23 2.08
CA ALA A 27 15.57 7.13 1.21
C ALA A 27 15.34 8.62 1.52
N ILE A 28 14.26 9.00 2.22
CA ILE A 28 13.92 10.40 2.50
C ILE A 28 15.07 11.19 3.15
N PRO A 29 15.79 10.70 4.17
CA PRO A 29 16.90 11.47 4.76
C PRO A 29 17.98 11.81 3.73
N ALA A 30 18.41 10.86 2.92
CA ALA A 30 19.41 11.07 1.87
C ALA A 30 18.91 12.02 0.77
N LEU A 31 17.70 11.84 0.28
CA LEU A 31 17.05 12.72 -0.71
C LEU A 31 16.96 14.17 -0.21
N ARG A 32 16.63 14.36 1.07
CA ARG A 32 16.56 15.71 1.67
C ARG A 32 17.93 16.35 1.74
N ALA A 33 18.97 15.60 2.07
CA ALA A 33 20.34 16.11 2.11
C ALA A 33 20.86 16.45 0.70
N GLU A 34 20.60 15.60 -0.28
CA GLU A 34 21.08 15.73 -1.65
C GLU A 34 20.44 16.92 -2.40
N PHE A 35 19.09 17.01 -2.32
CA PHE A 35 18.32 18.03 -3.07
C PHE A 35 17.93 19.25 -2.23
N GLY A 36 18.36 19.34 -0.96
CA GLY A 36 18.01 20.47 -0.08
C GLY A 36 16.52 20.59 0.22
N LEU A 37 15.80 19.45 0.39
CA LEU A 37 14.35 19.43 0.43
C LEU A 37 13.77 19.71 1.81
N SER A 38 12.69 20.48 1.85
CA SER A 38 11.79 20.51 2.99
C SER A 38 11.09 19.15 3.19
N PRO A 39 10.56 18.84 4.38
CA PRO A 39 9.77 17.64 4.60
C PRO A 39 8.59 17.48 3.61
N SER A 40 7.84 18.56 3.34
CA SER A 40 6.73 18.51 2.40
C SER A 40 7.17 18.20 0.97
N ALA A 41 8.28 18.81 0.53
CA ALA A 41 8.86 18.57 -0.78
C ALA A 41 9.32 17.10 -0.92
N ALA A 42 10.01 16.56 0.09
CA ALA A 42 10.45 15.15 0.08
C ALA A 42 9.25 14.18 0.04
N GLY A 43 8.17 14.50 0.76
CA GLY A 43 6.92 13.72 0.74
C GLY A 43 6.26 13.64 -0.63
N LEU A 44 6.52 14.61 -1.54
CA LEU A 44 6.00 14.57 -2.92
C LEU A 44 6.51 13.38 -3.73
N GLY A 45 7.68 12.81 -3.42
CA GLY A 45 8.19 11.62 -4.10
C GLY A 45 7.25 10.43 -3.95
N LEU A 46 6.80 10.15 -2.73
CA LEU A 46 5.83 9.10 -2.45
C LEU A 46 4.46 9.43 -3.07
N SER A 47 4.04 10.70 -3.02
CA SER A 47 2.77 11.13 -3.65
C SER A 47 2.79 10.95 -5.16
N ALA A 48 3.88 11.32 -5.83
CA ALA A 48 4.04 11.15 -7.27
C ALA A 48 3.93 9.66 -7.66
N HIS A 49 4.55 8.77 -6.86
CA HIS A 49 4.42 7.33 -7.05
C HIS A 49 2.96 6.87 -6.93
N PHE A 50 2.23 7.28 -5.90
CA PHE A 50 0.81 6.90 -5.73
C PHE A 50 -0.09 7.52 -6.79
N VAL A 51 0.13 8.76 -7.22
CA VAL A 51 -0.60 9.38 -8.35
C VAL A 51 -0.39 8.56 -9.63
N GLY A 52 0.87 8.18 -9.89
CA GLY A 52 1.19 7.26 -10.98
C GLY A 52 0.45 5.93 -10.84
N GLY A 53 0.39 5.36 -9.64
CA GLY A 53 -0.33 4.11 -9.35
C GLY A 53 -1.81 4.19 -9.69
N VAL A 54 -2.50 5.23 -9.21
CA VAL A 54 -3.91 5.49 -9.56
C VAL A 54 -4.10 5.63 -11.06
N ALA A 55 -3.26 6.45 -11.70
CA ALA A 55 -3.31 6.64 -13.15
C ALA A 55 -3.06 5.33 -13.90
N GLY A 56 -2.14 4.50 -13.42
CA GLY A 56 -1.85 3.17 -13.96
C GLY A 56 -3.05 2.24 -13.89
N VAL A 57 -3.67 2.10 -12.72
CA VAL A 57 -4.89 1.30 -12.56
C VAL A 57 -5.98 1.76 -13.53
N LEU A 58 -6.28 3.06 -13.58
CA LEU A 58 -7.33 3.61 -14.44
C LEU A 58 -7.02 3.46 -15.94
N LEU A 59 -5.77 3.65 -16.34
CA LEU A 59 -5.32 3.49 -17.72
C LEU A 59 -5.43 2.03 -18.16
N PHE A 60 -4.92 1.11 -17.36
CA PHE A 60 -4.89 -0.30 -17.71
C PHE A 60 -6.27 -0.95 -17.60
N ASP A 61 -7.15 -0.49 -16.71
CA ASP A 61 -8.56 -0.87 -16.70
C ASP A 61 -9.25 -0.52 -18.04
N ARG A 62 -9.02 0.69 -18.57
CA ARG A 62 -9.55 1.10 -19.87
C ARG A 62 -8.98 0.31 -21.05
N LEU A 63 -7.73 -0.13 -20.93
CA LEU A 63 -7.04 -0.92 -21.96
C LEU A 63 -7.33 -2.43 -21.86
N TYR A 64 -7.83 -2.87 -20.71
CA TYR A 64 -8.14 -4.27 -20.47
C TYR A 64 -9.20 -4.77 -21.46
N GLY A 65 -8.95 -5.93 -22.07
CA GLY A 65 -9.80 -6.46 -23.13
C GLY A 65 -9.58 -5.86 -24.53
N ARG A 66 -8.94 -4.68 -24.63
CA ARG A 66 -8.58 -4.03 -25.92
C ARG A 66 -7.13 -4.30 -26.31
N VAL A 67 -6.28 -4.39 -25.31
CA VAL A 67 -4.85 -4.67 -25.46
C VAL A 67 -4.55 -6.00 -24.80
N GLY A 68 -3.74 -6.85 -25.43
CA GLY A 68 -3.42 -8.16 -24.90
C GLY A 68 -2.65 -8.08 -23.58
N ASN A 69 -2.96 -9.00 -22.64
CA ASN A 69 -2.41 -9.01 -21.28
C ASN A 69 -0.87 -8.94 -21.23
N ARG A 70 -0.18 -9.56 -22.20
CA ARG A 70 1.30 -9.50 -22.29
C ARG A 70 1.80 -8.08 -22.55
N ARG A 71 1.10 -7.31 -23.40
CA ARG A 71 1.47 -5.91 -23.67
C ARG A 71 1.22 -5.02 -22.48
N ILE A 72 0.08 -5.23 -21.79
CA ILE A 72 -0.26 -4.50 -20.56
C ILE A 72 0.82 -4.74 -19.51
N LEU A 73 1.08 -6.00 -19.14
CA LEU A 73 2.09 -6.32 -18.13
C LEU A 73 3.50 -5.91 -18.57
N GLY A 74 3.85 -6.11 -19.85
CA GLY A 74 5.17 -5.75 -20.37
C GLY A 74 5.43 -4.24 -20.30
N SER A 75 4.47 -3.41 -20.73
CA SER A 75 4.59 -1.96 -20.59
C SER A 75 4.65 -1.53 -19.13
N SER A 76 3.90 -2.20 -18.25
CA SER A 76 3.90 -1.90 -16.81
C SER A 76 5.24 -2.20 -16.15
N TYR A 77 5.83 -3.37 -16.41
CA TYR A 77 7.17 -3.72 -15.90
C TYR A 77 8.25 -2.76 -16.45
N LEU A 78 8.15 -2.41 -17.74
CA LEU A 78 9.09 -1.47 -18.35
C LEU A 78 8.96 -0.06 -17.75
N LEU A 79 7.73 0.44 -17.58
CA LEU A 79 7.48 1.74 -16.94
C LEU A 79 7.99 1.76 -15.50
N MET A 80 7.77 0.69 -14.72
CA MET A 80 8.27 0.60 -13.36
C MET A 80 9.81 0.58 -13.33
N ALA A 81 10.45 -0.17 -14.23
CA ALA A 81 11.91 -0.22 -14.35
C ALA A 81 12.50 1.14 -14.77
N VAL A 82 11.96 1.75 -15.82
CA VAL A 82 12.42 3.06 -16.33
C VAL A 82 12.20 4.15 -15.28
N GLY A 83 11.05 4.14 -14.61
CA GLY A 83 10.75 5.08 -13.54
C GLY A 83 11.67 4.92 -12.33
N ALA A 84 11.94 3.69 -11.88
CA ALA A 84 12.86 3.42 -10.76
C ALA A 84 14.31 3.82 -11.14
N ALA A 85 14.78 3.49 -12.35
CA ALA A 85 16.08 3.91 -12.82
C ALA A 85 16.18 5.44 -12.98
N GLY A 86 15.14 6.07 -13.53
CA GLY A 86 15.05 7.52 -13.66
C GLY A 86 15.07 8.23 -12.30
N PHE A 87 14.42 7.66 -11.28
CA PHE A 87 14.45 8.17 -9.90
C PHE A 87 15.87 8.11 -9.31
N ALA A 88 16.56 6.99 -9.53
CA ALA A 88 17.93 6.78 -9.05
C ALA A 88 18.97 7.71 -9.71
N LEU A 89 18.72 8.11 -10.96
CA LEU A 89 19.67 8.88 -11.77
C LEU A 89 19.22 10.34 -11.99
N ALA A 90 18.19 10.78 -11.26
CA ALA A 90 17.62 12.11 -11.44
C ALA A 90 18.63 13.20 -11.08
N PRO A 91 18.89 14.17 -12.00
CA PRO A 91 19.81 15.27 -11.72
C PRO A 91 19.21 16.33 -10.78
N ASP A 92 17.90 16.37 -10.65
CA ASP A 92 17.14 17.30 -9.84
C ASP A 92 15.84 16.69 -9.33
N TRP A 93 15.22 17.35 -8.34
CA TRP A 93 14.01 16.85 -7.71
C TRP A 93 12.79 16.80 -8.64
N PRO A 94 12.50 17.79 -9.50
CA PRO A 94 11.42 17.68 -10.48
C PRO A 94 11.54 16.46 -11.39
N THR A 95 12.73 16.15 -11.88
CA THR A 95 12.99 14.95 -12.68
C THR A 95 12.74 13.67 -11.86
N ALA A 96 13.16 13.64 -10.59
CA ALA A 96 12.87 12.53 -9.69
C ALA A 96 11.34 12.31 -9.50
N LEU A 97 10.57 13.40 -9.37
CA LEU A 97 9.10 13.31 -9.26
C LEU A 97 8.45 12.73 -10.50
N VAL A 98 8.88 13.14 -11.70
CA VAL A 98 8.39 12.55 -12.97
C VAL A 98 8.74 11.07 -13.03
N ALA A 99 9.96 10.71 -12.64
CA ALA A 99 10.39 9.31 -12.61
C ALA A 99 9.59 8.48 -11.59
N ALA A 100 9.31 9.02 -10.40
CA ALA A 100 8.46 8.37 -9.39
C ALA A 100 7.04 8.16 -9.93
N LEU A 101 6.46 9.13 -10.65
CA LEU A 101 5.15 9.01 -11.29
C LEU A 101 5.15 7.90 -12.35
N LEU A 102 6.20 7.81 -13.18
CA LEU A 102 6.33 6.73 -14.17
C LEU A 102 6.48 5.36 -13.52
N ALA A 103 7.26 5.26 -12.44
CA ALA A 103 7.38 4.02 -11.65
C ALA A 103 6.02 3.63 -11.08
N GLY A 104 5.28 4.59 -10.53
CA GLY A 104 3.92 4.41 -10.03
C GLY A 104 2.95 3.95 -11.12
N LEU A 105 3.01 4.52 -12.31
CA LEU A 105 2.17 4.13 -13.45
C LEU A 105 2.37 2.65 -13.79
N GLY A 106 3.62 2.21 -13.83
CA GLY A 106 3.98 0.80 -14.00
C GLY A 106 3.48 -0.07 -12.85
N PHE A 107 3.66 0.38 -11.61
CA PHE A 107 3.16 -0.27 -10.41
C PHE A 107 1.64 -0.52 -10.48
N GLY A 108 0.85 0.52 -10.74
CA GLY A 108 -0.61 0.40 -10.85
C GLY A 108 -1.06 -0.54 -11.97
N GLY A 109 -0.32 -0.56 -13.09
CA GLY A 109 -0.60 -1.48 -14.20
C GLY A 109 -0.30 -2.95 -13.88
N ILE A 110 0.79 -3.23 -13.14
CA ILE A 110 1.11 -4.59 -12.66
C ILE A 110 0.06 -5.03 -11.63
N ASP A 111 -0.25 -4.16 -10.66
CA ASP A 111 -1.22 -4.45 -9.61
C ASP A 111 -2.58 -4.80 -10.22
N TYR A 112 -3.15 -3.91 -11.03
CA TYR A 112 -4.41 -4.16 -11.70
C TYR A 112 -4.37 -5.41 -12.56
N GLY A 113 -3.37 -5.53 -13.45
CA GLY A 113 -3.29 -6.61 -14.45
C GLY A 113 -3.15 -7.99 -13.80
N LEU A 114 -2.26 -8.15 -12.82
CA LEU A 114 -2.07 -9.45 -12.15
C LEU A 114 -3.24 -9.79 -11.24
N ASN A 115 -3.81 -8.82 -10.52
CA ASN A 115 -5.01 -9.07 -9.71
C ASN A 115 -6.16 -9.58 -10.57
N GLN A 116 -6.45 -8.95 -11.72
CA GLN A 116 -7.49 -9.42 -12.65
C GLN A 116 -7.18 -10.81 -13.19
N LEU A 117 -5.97 -11.04 -13.66
CA LEU A 117 -5.59 -12.33 -14.23
C LEU A 117 -5.61 -13.47 -13.20
N PHE A 118 -5.21 -13.20 -11.95
CA PHE A 118 -5.25 -14.20 -10.88
C PHE A 118 -6.69 -14.45 -10.41
N ALA A 119 -7.55 -13.43 -10.39
CA ALA A 119 -8.95 -13.56 -10.02
C ALA A 119 -9.70 -14.52 -10.96
N VAL A 120 -9.41 -14.48 -12.26
CA VAL A 120 -10.09 -15.33 -13.26
C VAL A 120 -9.30 -16.58 -13.66
N GLY A 121 -7.97 -16.58 -13.46
CA GLY A 121 -7.09 -17.60 -14.04
C GLY A 121 -7.01 -18.92 -13.30
N PHE A 122 -7.45 -18.97 -12.04
CA PHE A 122 -7.30 -20.13 -11.15
C PHE A 122 -8.62 -20.74 -10.67
N GLY A 123 -9.78 -20.27 -11.16
CA GLY A 123 -11.10 -20.79 -10.80
C GLY A 123 -11.32 -20.77 -9.29
N HIS A 124 -11.71 -21.88 -8.68
CA HIS A 124 -11.94 -21.99 -7.23
C HIS A 124 -10.70 -21.72 -6.36
N ARG A 125 -9.49 -21.73 -6.92
CA ARG A 125 -8.23 -21.43 -6.23
C ARG A 125 -7.82 -19.97 -6.34
N SER A 126 -8.59 -19.12 -7.04
CA SER A 126 -8.22 -17.71 -7.28
C SER A 126 -7.96 -16.94 -5.99
N THR A 127 -8.81 -17.08 -4.97
CA THR A 127 -8.61 -16.42 -3.67
C THR A 127 -7.29 -16.82 -3.00
N ALA A 128 -6.95 -18.11 -3.02
CA ALA A 128 -5.70 -18.58 -2.44
C ALA A 128 -4.49 -18.05 -3.22
N MET A 129 -4.56 -18.06 -4.54
CA MET A 129 -3.49 -17.58 -5.41
C MET A 129 -3.29 -16.06 -5.31
N LEU A 130 -4.36 -15.28 -5.15
CA LEU A 130 -4.28 -13.84 -4.86
C LEU A 130 -3.61 -13.59 -3.51
N ASN A 131 -3.97 -14.33 -2.47
CA ASN A 131 -3.31 -14.19 -1.16
C ASN A 131 -1.81 -14.51 -1.24
N ILE A 132 -1.42 -15.56 -2.00
CA ILE A 132 -0.01 -15.89 -2.24
C ILE A 132 0.68 -14.73 -2.97
N LEU A 133 0.05 -14.17 -4.01
CA LEU A 133 0.58 -13.04 -4.76
C LEU A 133 0.83 -11.83 -3.84
N HIS A 134 -0.17 -11.44 -3.03
CA HIS A 134 -0.06 -10.33 -2.09
C HIS A 134 0.92 -10.59 -0.93
N ALA A 135 1.11 -11.85 -0.52
CA ALA A 135 2.15 -12.20 0.46
C ALA A 135 3.56 -11.88 -0.08
N HIS A 136 3.79 -12.06 -1.38
CA HIS A 136 5.07 -11.70 -2.00
C HIS A 136 5.30 -10.18 -2.02
N PHE A 137 4.24 -9.37 -2.13
CA PHE A 137 4.36 -7.92 -1.92
C PHE A 137 4.91 -7.61 -0.51
N GLY A 138 4.35 -8.26 0.52
CA GLY A 138 4.84 -8.11 1.89
C GLY A 138 6.32 -8.49 2.05
N ILE A 139 6.77 -9.57 1.39
CA ILE A 139 8.18 -9.95 1.37
C ILE A 139 9.04 -8.81 0.79
N GLY A 140 8.62 -8.24 -0.33
CA GLY A 140 9.30 -7.11 -0.95
C GLY A 140 9.36 -5.88 -0.04
N ALA A 141 8.24 -5.56 0.60
CA ALA A 141 8.14 -4.41 1.50
C ALA A 141 9.06 -4.55 2.73
N VAL A 142 9.36 -5.78 3.16
CA VAL A 142 10.37 -6.06 4.19
C VAL A 142 11.78 -5.92 3.63
N LEU A 143 12.03 -6.47 2.44
CA LEU A 143 13.37 -6.49 1.85
C LEU A 143 13.88 -5.11 1.46
N GLY A 144 13.01 -4.23 0.93
CA GLY A 144 13.39 -2.89 0.49
C GLY A 144 14.12 -2.09 1.58
N PRO A 145 13.46 -1.76 2.70
CA PRO A 145 14.08 -1.06 3.81
C PRO A 145 15.28 -1.80 4.43
N ALA A 146 15.22 -3.16 4.51
CA ALA A 146 16.32 -3.96 5.04
C ALA A 146 17.60 -3.81 4.21
N VAL A 147 17.49 -3.75 2.88
CA VAL A 147 18.63 -3.52 1.99
C VAL A 147 19.24 -2.13 2.24
N ILE A 148 18.42 -1.07 2.30
CA ILE A 148 18.91 0.28 2.62
C ILE A 148 19.53 0.31 4.04
N GLY A 149 18.91 -0.36 5.01
CA GLY A 149 19.47 -0.46 6.36
C GLY A 149 20.86 -1.11 6.40
N ALA A 150 21.12 -2.07 5.51
CA ALA A 150 22.40 -2.78 5.42
C ALA A 150 23.48 -2.00 4.65
N VAL A 151 23.10 -1.27 3.58
CA VAL A 151 24.07 -0.59 2.70
C VAL A 151 24.25 0.90 3.00
N GLY A 152 23.32 1.52 3.74
CA GLY A 152 23.26 2.95 4.01
C GLY A 152 22.30 3.70 3.07
N SER A 153 21.61 4.71 3.60
CA SER A 153 20.62 5.48 2.85
C SER A 153 21.23 6.29 1.70
N GLU A 154 22.50 6.67 1.81
CA GLU A 154 23.26 7.35 0.76
C GLU A 154 23.43 6.51 -0.51
N HIS A 155 23.29 5.18 -0.39
CA HIS A 155 23.36 4.25 -1.52
C HIS A 155 21.99 3.98 -2.17
N TYR A 156 20.94 4.76 -1.81
CA TYR A 156 19.60 4.58 -2.40
C TYR A 156 19.61 4.52 -3.93
N PRO A 157 20.45 5.28 -4.69
CA PRO A 157 20.45 5.20 -6.14
C PRO A 157 20.82 3.81 -6.64
N ALA A 158 21.85 3.19 -6.04
CA ALA A 158 22.27 1.83 -6.41
C ALA A 158 21.18 0.80 -6.12
N VAL A 159 20.46 0.96 -5.00
CA VAL A 159 19.36 0.07 -4.60
C VAL A 159 18.18 0.20 -5.58
N PHE A 160 17.75 1.43 -5.91
CA PHE A 160 16.70 1.65 -6.90
C PHE A 160 17.07 1.12 -8.29
N LEU A 161 18.33 1.28 -8.72
CA LEU A 161 18.84 0.70 -9.99
C LEU A 161 18.81 -0.82 -9.96
N ALA A 162 19.22 -1.46 -8.87
CA ALA A 162 19.17 -2.92 -8.72
C ALA A 162 17.73 -3.44 -8.86
N PHE A 163 16.76 -2.78 -8.23
CA PHE A 163 15.36 -3.12 -8.38
C PHE A 163 14.82 -2.84 -9.79
N ALA A 164 15.25 -1.76 -10.44
CA ALA A 164 14.90 -1.48 -11.83
C ALA A 164 15.39 -2.59 -12.78
N LEU A 165 16.64 -2.99 -12.64
CA LEU A 165 17.25 -4.06 -13.45
C LEU A 165 16.59 -5.42 -13.20
N ALA A 166 16.18 -5.71 -11.96
CA ALA A 166 15.49 -6.95 -11.58
C ALA A 166 14.11 -7.11 -12.25
N ASN A 167 13.50 -6.04 -12.75
CA ASN A 167 12.25 -6.10 -13.51
C ASN A 167 12.45 -6.62 -14.95
N LEU A 168 13.63 -6.45 -15.54
CA LEU A 168 13.85 -6.76 -16.96
C LEU A 168 13.73 -8.26 -17.28
N PRO A 169 14.27 -9.19 -16.48
CA PRO A 169 14.07 -10.63 -16.71
C PRO A 169 12.62 -11.07 -16.69
N LEU A 170 11.73 -10.36 -15.96
CA LEU A 170 10.31 -10.70 -15.88
C LEU A 170 9.61 -10.56 -17.23
N LEU A 171 10.09 -9.68 -18.11
CA LEU A 171 9.59 -9.51 -19.47
C LEU A 171 9.69 -10.79 -20.29
N LEU A 172 10.72 -11.61 -20.06
CA LEU A 172 10.89 -12.89 -20.75
C LEU A 172 9.83 -13.92 -20.33
N CYS A 173 9.38 -13.85 -19.06
CA CYS A 173 8.39 -14.76 -18.52
C CYS A 173 6.96 -14.45 -18.97
N LEU A 174 6.71 -13.29 -19.56
CA LEU A 174 5.39 -12.91 -20.09
C LEU A 174 4.90 -13.84 -21.21
N ARG A 175 5.81 -14.56 -21.88
CA ARG A 175 5.45 -15.59 -22.88
C ARG A 175 4.55 -16.67 -22.30
N GLY A 176 4.58 -16.89 -20.99
CA GLY A 176 3.75 -17.85 -20.27
C GLY A 176 2.35 -17.33 -19.89
N VAL A 177 2.02 -16.06 -20.15
CA VAL A 177 0.70 -15.47 -19.92
C VAL A 177 -0.13 -15.57 -21.20
N ARG A 178 -1.35 -16.12 -21.12
CA ARG A 178 -2.26 -16.18 -22.27
C ARG A 178 -3.00 -14.86 -22.46
N ASN A 179 -3.17 -14.47 -23.72
CA ASN A 179 -3.97 -13.29 -24.13
C ASN A 179 -5.47 -13.69 -24.22
N GLN A 180 -6.06 -14.12 -23.12
CA GLN A 180 -7.51 -14.35 -23.10
C GLN A 180 -8.18 -13.12 -22.49
N VAL A 181 -9.26 -12.67 -23.15
CA VAL A 181 -10.18 -11.69 -22.59
C VAL A 181 -11.14 -12.47 -21.71
N PRO A 182 -11.23 -12.20 -20.41
CA PRO A 182 -12.24 -12.84 -19.59
C PRO A 182 -13.63 -12.36 -20.01
N GLU A 183 -14.59 -13.29 -20.12
CA GLU A 183 -16.00 -12.91 -20.26
C GLU A 183 -16.44 -12.10 -19.02
N PRO A 184 -17.21 -11.02 -19.19
CA PRO A 184 -17.78 -10.28 -18.07
C PRO A 184 -18.63 -11.25 -17.22
N ALA A 185 -18.37 -11.28 -15.91
CA ALA A 185 -19.22 -12.04 -15.00
C ALA A 185 -20.64 -11.47 -15.03
N GLU A 186 -21.64 -12.32 -15.32
CA GLU A 186 -23.06 -11.95 -15.35
C GLU A 186 -23.48 -11.24 -14.04
N GLU A 187 -24.12 -10.10 -14.18
CA GLU A 187 -24.66 -9.32 -13.05
C GLU A 187 -25.88 -10.04 -12.46
N GLN A 188 -25.68 -10.74 -11.36
CA GLN A 188 -26.80 -11.22 -10.55
C GLN A 188 -27.33 -10.07 -9.69
N ALA A 189 -28.48 -9.55 -10.04
CA ALA A 189 -29.24 -8.59 -9.24
C ALA A 189 -29.90 -9.31 -8.05
N GLY A 190 -29.38 -9.07 -6.85
CA GLY A 190 -29.98 -9.55 -5.59
C GLY A 190 -30.33 -8.37 -4.69
N GLY A 191 -31.60 -8.27 -4.27
CA GLY A 191 -32.06 -7.27 -3.32
C GLY A 191 -31.54 -7.55 -1.91
N GLY A 192 -31.03 -6.50 -1.25
CA GLY A 192 -30.46 -6.58 0.09
C GLY A 192 -31.26 -5.76 1.12
N PRO A 193 -30.95 -5.89 2.41
CA PRO A 193 -31.73 -5.31 3.52
C PRO A 193 -31.67 -3.78 3.58
N VAL A 194 -32.76 -3.18 4.05
CA VAL A 194 -32.89 -1.73 4.25
C VAL A 194 -32.00 -1.30 5.43
N LEU A 195 -31.01 -0.46 5.17
CA LEU A 195 -30.17 0.15 6.20
C LEU A 195 -30.93 1.26 6.92
N GLY A 196 -30.81 1.32 8.25
CA GLY A 196 -31.35 2.40 9.08
C GLY A 196 -30.67 3.77 8.88
N ARG A 197 -29.60 3.82 8.08
CA ARG A 197 -28.89 5.01 7.60
C ARG A 197 -28.83 5.01 6.09
N SER A 198 -28.70 6.20 5.48
CA SER A 198 -28.59 6.28 4.02
C SER A 198 -27.35 5.49 3.55
N LEU A 199 -27.50 4.67 2.53
CA LEU A 199 -26.41 3.88 1.93
C LEU A 199 -25.21 4.78 1.58
N GLY A 200 -25.48 5.98 1.09
CA GLY A 200 -24.46 6.97 0.74
C GLY A 200 -23.59 7.36 1.94
N SER A 201 -24.17 7.59 3.12
CA SER A 201 -23.38 7.94 4.32
C SER A 201 -22.49 6.79 4.81
N VAL A 202 -22.99 5.55 4.73
CA VAL A 202 -22.21 4.37 5.09
C VAL A 202 -21.04 4.19 4.13
N LEU A 203 -21.26 4.31 2.82
CA LEU A 203 -20.20 4.25 1.81
C LEU A 203 -19.16 5.36 2.00
N ALA A 204 -19.60 6.60 2.26
CA ALA A 204 -18.70 7.72 2.52
C ALA A 204 -17.80 7.47 3.73
N VAL A 205 -18.33 6.92 4.82
CA VAL A 205 -17.51 6.61 6.01
C VAL A 205 -16.55 5.43 5.76
N PHE A 206 -16.94 4.43 4.96
CA PHE A 206 -15.99 3.40 4.51
C PHE A 206 -14.86 4.01 3.66
N VAL A 207 -15.18 4.93 2.74
CA VAL A 207 -14.15 5.66 1.96
C VAL A 207 -13.21 6.40 2.90
N VAL A 208 -13.73 7.16 3.86
CA VAL A 208 -12.91 7.89 4.86
C VAL A 208 -12.02 6.92 5.64
N LEU A 209 -12.58 5.81 6.15
CA LEU A 209 -11.82 4.81 6.89
C LEU A 209 -10.63 4.28 6.06
N TYR A 210 -10.86 3.96 4.79
CA TYR A 210 -9.84 3.40 3.92
C TYR A 210 -8.81 4.43 3.46
N VAL A 211 -9.22 5.67 3.19
CA VAL A 211 -8.31 6.79 2.90
C VAL A 211 -7.38 7.05 4.09
N LEU A 212 -7.93 7.11 5.31
CA LEU A 212 -7.14 7.29 6.52
C LEU A 212 -6.21 6.10 6.77
N HIS A 213 -6.70 4.87 6.58
CA HIS A 213 -5.91 3.65 6.71
C HIS A 213 -4.67 3.68 5.81
N VAL A 214 -4.84 3.91 4.50
CA VAL A 214 -3.71 3.97 3.55
C VAL A 214 -2.84 5.19 3.83
N GLY A 215 -3.43 6.30 4.28
CA GLY A 215 -2.68 7.49 4.71
C GLY A 215 -1.77 7.21 5.90
N ILE A 216 -2.23 6.44 6.89
CA ILE A 216 -1.41 6.02 8.04
C ILE A 216 -0.34 5.02 7.60
N GLU A 217 -0.70 4.03 6.76
CA GLU A 217 0.23 3.04 6.23
C GLU A 217 1.40 3.72 5.50
N ALA A 218 1.09 4.61 4.56
CA ALA A 218 2.08 5.37 3.81
C ALA A 218 2.83 6.38 4.70
N GLY A 219 2.15 6.97 5.68
CA GLY A 219 2.71 7.91 6.62
C GLY A 219 3.76 7.27 7.53
N VAL A 220 3.47 6.08 8.08
CA VAL A 220 4.46 5.31 8.86
C VAL A 220 5.61 4.91 7.95
N GLY A 221 5.33 4.20 6.84
CA GLY A 221 6.37 3.75 5.93
C GLY A 221 7.26 4.86 5.38
N GLY A 222 6.73 6.08 5.24
CA GLY A 222 7.49 7.24 4.76
C GLY A 222 8.27 8.00 5.84
N TRP A 223 7.71 8.18 7.03
CA TRP A 223 8.26 9.11 8.02
C TRP A 223 8.84 8.44 9.27
N GLU A 224 8.58 7.14 9.50
CA GLU A 224 9.18 6.40 10.61
C GLU A 224 10.71 6.47 10.63
N PRO A 225 11.44 6.23 9.52
CA PRO A 225 12.91 6.29 9.55
C PRO A 225 13.39 7.68 9.97
N THR A 226 12.86 8.75 9.37
CA THR A 226 13.22 10.12 9.69
C THR A 226 12.91 10.48 11.14
N HIS A 227 11.79 10.01 11.70
CA HIS A 227 11.44 10.20 13.10
C HIS A 227 12.45 9.49 14.01
N LEU A 228 12.75 8.21 13.74
CA LEU A 228 13.68 7.42 14.54
C LEU A 228 15.10 8.03 14.55
N GLU A 229 15.59 8.49 13.39
CA GLU A 229 16.88 9.21 13.33
C GLU A 229 16.85 10.49 14.17
N THR A 230 15.76 11.27 14.13
CA THR A 230 15.61 12.50 14.88
C THR A 230 15.59 12.29 16.41
N VAL A 231 15.10 11.13 16.86
CA VAL A 231 15.08 10.79 18.30
C VAL A 231 16.31 10.01 18.75
N GLY A 232 17.34 9.87 17.90
CA GLY A 232 18.67 9.40 18.25
C GLY A 232 19.03 7.98 17.83
N TYR A 233 18.23 7.32 17.00
CA TYR A 233 18.60 6.04 16.39
C TYR A 233 19.48 6.25 15.17
N GLY A 234 20.44 5.35 14.94
CA GLY A 234 21.25 5.37 13.73
C GLY A 234 20.43 5.01 12.48
N ALA A 235 20.81 5.52 11.30
CA ALA A 235 20.09 5.33 10.03
C ALA A 235 19.81 3.86 9.69
N GLY A 236 20.80 2.95 9.94
CA GLY A 236 20.61 1.52 9.73
C GLY A 236 19.53 0.90 10.62
N VAL A 237 19.46 1.33 11.90
CA VAL A 237 18.42 0.88 12.83
C VAL A 237 17.06 1.44 12.41
N ALA A 238 17.00 2.69 12.01
CA ALA A 238 15.76 3.34 11.56
C ALA A 238 15.18 2.64 10.30
N ALA A 239 16.00 2.37 9.29
CA ALA A 239 15.59 1.64 8.10
C ALA A 239 15.17 0.19 8.41
N THR A 240 15.89 -0.50 9.33
CA THR A 240 15.53 -1.84 9.76
C THR A 240 14.22 -1.87 10.53
N ALA A 241 13.92 -0.86 11.34
CA ALA A 241 12.64 -0.75 12.04
C ALA A 241 11.47 -0.68 11.06
N THR A 242 11.61 0.04 9.95
CA THR A 242 10.60 0.04 8.88
C THR A 242 10.41 -1.34 8.25
N SER A 243 11.48 -2.12 8.09
CA SER A 243 11.35 -3.52 7.65
C SER A 243 10.54 -4.35 8.66
N VAL A 244 10.75 -4.13 9.96
CA VAL A 244 10.00 -4.81 11.02
C VAL A 244 8.54 -4.36 11.02
N TYR A 245 8.24 -3.09 10.78
CA TYR A 245 6.86 -2.60 10.59
C TYR A 245 6.14 -3.38 9.47
N TRP A 246 6.75 -3.50 8.29
CA TRP A 246 6.18 -4.24 7.16
C TRP A 246 6.09 -5.75 7.44
N LEU A 247 7.08 -6.32 8.15
CA LEU A 247 7.05 -7.73 8.58
C LEU A 247 5.86 -7.96 9.52
N MET A 248 5.67 -7.12 10.52
CA MET A 248 4.57 -7.23 11.47
C MET A 248 3.21 -7.04 10.80
N MET A 249 3.11 -6.21 9.77
CA MET A 249 1.91 -6.13 8.93
C MET A 249 1.66 -7.45 8.19
N THR A 250 2.69 -8.06 7.64
CA THR A 250 2.57 -9.36 6.97
C THR A 250 2.13 -10.46 7.95
N VAL A 251 2.77 -10.52 9.12
CA VAL A 251 2.40 -11.45 10.22
C VAL A 251 0.96 -11.21 10.66
N GLY A 252 0.56 -9.96 10.83
CA GLY A 252 -0.81 -9.58 11.22
C GLY A 252 -1.86 -10.10 10.25
N ARG A 253 -1.59 -10.08 8.95
CA ARG A 253 -2.49 -10.65 7.92
C ARG A 253 -2.68 -12.15 8.08
N PHE A 254 -1.63 -12.89 8.44
CA PHE A 254 -1.75 -14.33 8.72
C PHE A 254 -2.49 -14.60 10.04
N LEU A 255 -2.22 -13.81 11.08
CA LEU A 255 -2.88 -13.97 12.38
C LEU A 255 -4.38 -13.65 12.32
N VAL A 256 -4.78 -12.74 11.47
CA VAL A 256 -6.19 -12.37 11.35
C VAL A 256 -7.03 -13.47 10.71
N ALA A 257 -6.48 -14.32 9.87
CA ALA A 257 -7.22 -15.36 9.18
C ALA A 257 -7.96 -16.32 10.15
N PRO A 258 -7.33 -16.93 11.16
CA PRO A 258 -8.04 -17.74 12.16
C PRO A 258 -8.92 -16.90 13.09
N LEU A 259 -8.55 -15.65 13.39
CA LEU A 259 -9.36 -14.76 14.24
C LEU A 259 -10.66 -14.36 13.55
N ALA A 260 -10.66 -14.18 12.25
CA ALA A 260 -11.85 -13.85 11.46
C ALA A 260 -12.90 -14.99 11.43
N LEU A 261 -12.50 -16.22 11.77
CA LEU A 261 -13.45 -17.34 11.96
C LEU A 261 -14.18 -17.28 13.31
N ARG A 262 -13.63 -16.57 14.31
CA ARG A 262 -14.15 -16.50 15.68
C ARG A 262 -14.77 -15.15 16.03
N PHE A 263 -14.27 -14.08 15.44
CA PHE A 263 -14.67 -12.71 15.75
C PHE A 263 -15.29 -12.01 14.56
N SER A 264 -16.23 -11.11 14.83
CA SER A 264 -16.86 -10.30 13.77
C SER A 264 -15.85 -9.31 13.15
N ALA A 265 -16.06 -8.96 11.88
CA ALA A 265 -15.26 -7.96 11.18
C ALA A 265 -15.25 -6.61 11.95
N GLN A 266 -16.39 -6.23 12.52
CA GLN A 266 -16.55 -5.03 13.35
C GLN A 266 -15.62 -5.03 14.55
N ALA A 267 -15.59 -6.15 15.29
CA ALA A 267 -14.73 -6.29 16.47
C ALA A 267 -13.25 -6.26 16.10
N LEU A 268 -12.87 -7.00 15.06
CA LEU A 268 -11.49 -7.05 14.58
C LEU A 268 -10.99 -5.66 14.17
N ILE A 269 -11.75 -4.93 13.36
CA ILE A 269 -11.35 -3.58 12.91
C ILE A 269 -11.32 -2.59 14.07
N THR A 270 -12.27 -2.68 15.00
CA THR A 270 -12.28 -1.81 16.19
C THR A 270 -11.04 -2.02 17.06
N VAL A 271 -10.70 -3.29 17.36
CA VAL A 271 -9.48 -3.64 18.12
C VAL A 271 -8.22 -3.20 17.34
N SER A 272 -8.21 -3.37 16.03
CA SER A 272 -7.10 -2.92 15.18
C SER A 272 -6.90 -1.40 15.25
N CYS A 273 -7.95 -0.61 15.07
CA CYS A 273 -7.84 0.86 15.18
C CYS A 273 -7.44 1.30 16.59
N ALA A 274 -7.99 0.69 17.64
CA ALA A 274 -7.63 1.01 19.01
C ALA A 274 -6.17 0.65 19.32
N GLY A 275 -5.73 -0.56 18.95
CA GLY A 275 -4.35 -1.01 19.15
C GLY A 275 -3.34 -0.14 18.39
N MET A 276 -3.64 0.22 17.14
CA MET A 276 -2.85 1.14 16.34
C MET A 276 -2.71 2.51 17.02
N THR A 277 -3.82 3.06 17.55
CA THR A 277 -3.80 4.35 18.28
C THR A 277 -2.92 4.27 19.54
N VAL A 278 -3.04 3.19 20.33
CA VAL A 278 -2.18 2.97 21.51
C VAL A 278 -0.71 2.86 21.13
N CYS A 279 -0.40 2.11 20.07
CA CYS A 279 0.97 1.99 19.58
C CYS A 279 1.53 3.35 19.13
N LEU A 280 0.76 4.17 18.40
CA LEU A 280 1.20 5.50 17.97
C LEU A 280 1.41 6.45 19.15
N LEU A 281 0.60 6.36 20.20
CA LEU A 281 0.87 7.08 21.45
C LEU A 281 2.16 6.59 22.10
N ALA A 282 2.40 5.28 22.17
CA ALA A 282 3.65 4.74 22.71
C ALA A 282 4.88 5.16 21.89
N ALA A 283 4.75 5.35 20.57
CA ALA A 283 5.83 5.83 19.70
C ALA A 283 6.30 7.26 20.01
N THR A 284 5.56 8.03 20.80
CA THR A 284 6.00 9.35 21.30
C THR A 284 7.13 9.22 22.31
N VAL A 285 7.30 8.06 22.92
CA VAL A 285 8.41 7.77 23.85
C VAL A 285 9.57 7.19 23.04
N PRO A 286 10.72 7.90 22.94
CA PRO A 286 11.83 7.49 22.06
C PRO A 286 12.26 6.02 22.25
N ALA A 287 12.43 5.57 23.49
CA ALA A 287 12.85 4.21 23.80
C ALA A 287 11.84 3.12 23.32
N LEU A 288 10.56 3.45 23.18
CA LEU A 288 9.52 2.54 22.73
C LEU A 288 9.25 2.65 21.24
N ALA A 289 9.68 3.72 20.57
CA ALA A 289 9.28 4.06 19.21
C ALA A 289 9.47 2.92 18.19
N PRO A 290 10.62 2.23 18.08
CA PRO A 290 10.79 1.15 17.10
C PRO A 290 9.80 0.00 17.32
N TYR A 291 9.59 -0.39 18.57
CA TYR A 291 8.65 -1.47 18.93
C TYR A 291 7.20 -1.06 18.74
N ALA A 292 6.90 0.19 19.03
CA ALA A 292 5.59 0.77 18.84
C ALA A 292 5.18 0.82 17.35
N TYR A 293 6.08 1.23 16.46
CA TYR A 293 5.83 1.18 15.02
C TYR A 293 5.65 -0.25 14.50
N ALA A 294 6.41 -1.21 15.01
CA ALA A 294 6.18 -2.62 14.73
C ALA A 294 4.75 -3.06 15.15
N GLY A 295 4.30 -2.61 16.34
CA GLY A 295 2.92 -2.79 16.80
C GLY A 295 1.88 -2.15 15.89
N VAL A 296 2.14 -0.94 15.36
CA VAL A 296 1.28 -0.32 14.34
C VAL A 296 1.13 -1.23 13.13
N GLY A 297 2.24 -1.80 12.62
CA GLY A 297 2.21 -2.77 11.51
C GLY A 297 1.29 -3.95 11.80
N LEU A 298 1.37 -4.53 13.00
CA LEU A 298 0.52 -5.64 13.40
C LEU A 298 -0.96 -5.27 13.41
N PHE A 299 -1.31 -4.12 14.01
CA PHE A 299 -2.69 -3.70 14.18
C PHE A 299 -3.32 -3.09 12.91
N ILE A 300 -2.54 -2.49 12.01
CA ILE A 300 -3.07 -1.95 10.75
C ILE A 300 -3.45 -3.06 9.76
N ALA A 301 -2.75 -4.20 9.82
CA ALA A 301 -2.85 -5.30 8.87
C ALA A 301 -4.27 -5.85 8.63
N PRO A 302 -5.13 -6.04 9.66
CA PRO A 302 -6.47 -6.59 9.47
C PRO A 302 -7.47 -5.67 8.80
N ILE A 303 -7.27 -4.35 8.85
CA ILE A 303 -8.28 -3.36 8.49
C ILE A 303 -8.73 -3.53 7.04
N PHE A 304 -7.78 -3.58 6.12
CA PHE A 304 -8.08 -3.67 4.69
C PHE A 304 -8.77 -5.00 4.31
N PRO A 305 -8.21 -6.19 4.60
CA PRO A 305 -8.79 -7.45 4.17
C PRO A 305 -10.11 -7.80 4.87
N THR A 306 -10.33 -7.27 6.08
CA THR A 306 -11.54 -7.55 6.88
C THR A 306 -12.66 -6.56 6.56
N GLY A 307 -12.33 -5.34 6.18
CA GLY A 307 -13.30 -4.28 5.92
C GLY A 307 -14.06 -4.48 4.60
N LEU A 308 -13.42 -5.01 3.55
CA LEU A 308 -14.10 -5.26 2.27
C LEU A 308 -15.25 -6.29 2.38
N PRO A 309 -15.07 -7.45 3.00
CA PRO A 309 -16.19 -8.36 3.26
C PRO A 309 -17.28 -7.74 4.15
N TRP A 310 -16.91 -6.86 5.09
CA TRP A 310 -17.89 -6.12 5.88
C TRP A 310 -18.69 -5.15 5.01
N LEU A 311 -18.03 -4.35 4.19
CA LEU A 311 -18.65 -3.45 3.22
C LEU A 311 -19.64 -4.22 2.31
N ASN A 312 -19.21 -5.34 1.72
CA ASN A 312 -20.03 -6.15 0.84
C ASN A 312 -21.28 -6.72 1.53
N ARG A 313 -21.21 -7.05 2.82
CA ARG A 313 -22.37 -7.49 3.61
C ARG A 313 -23.35 -6.38 3.90
N VAL A 314 -22.84 -5.16 4.15
CA VAL A 314 -23.65 -4.00 4.51
C VAL A 314 -24.26 -3.32 3.26
N ALA A 315 -23.58 -3.40 2.13
CA ALA A 315 -23.96 -2.78 0.88
C ALA A 315 -23.94 -3.76 -0.32
N PRO A 316 -24.68 -4.88 -0.25
CA PRO A 316 -24.63 -5.92 -1.29
C PRO A 316 -25.07 -5.43 -2.66
N GLN A 317 -25.92 -4.39 -2.72
CA GLN A 317 -26.40 -3.77 -3.97
C GLN A 317 -25.36 -2.85 -4.63
N ALA A 318 -24.35 -2.42 -3.89
CA ALA A 318 -23.31 -1.51 -4.38
C ALA A 318 -22.07 -2.30 -4.83
N ARG A 319 -22.22 -3.16 -5.83
CA ARG A 319 -21.14 -4.05 -6.33
C ARG A 319 -19.87 -3.29 -6.76
N ARG A 320 -20.03 -2.04 -7.23
CA ARG A 320 -18.93 -1.13 -7.56
C ARG A 320 -18.36 -0.39 -6.33
N ALA A 321 -19.02 -0.48 -5.17
CA ALA A 321 -18.57 0.23 -3.97
C ALA A 321 -17.20 -0.27 -3.47
N GLY A 322 -16.94 -1.57 -3.53
CA GLY A 322 -15.64 -2.12 -3.17
C GLY A 322 -14.52 -1.55 -4.03
N ALA A 323 -14.69 -1.55 -5.36
CA ALA A 323 -13.72 -0.98 -6.29
C ALA A 323 -13.54 0.54 -6.07
N LEU A 324 -14.64 1.27 -5.84
CA LEU A 324 -14.59 2.70 -5.55
C LEU A 324 -13.84 2.99 -4.24
N VAL A 325 -14.12 2.23 -3.18
CA VAL A 325 -13.45 2.38 -1.87
C VAL A 325 -11.96 2.07 -2.00
N ILE A 326 -11.58 1.03 -2.75
CA ILE A 326 -10.17 0.69 -2.99
C ILE A 326 -9.48 1.81 -3.79
N ALA A 327 -10.09 2.29 -4.88
CA ALA A 327 -9.53 3.38 -5.67
C ALA A 327 -9.39 4.67 -4.84
N ALA A 328 -10.44 5.01 -4.06
CA ALA A 328 -10.42 6.19 -3.19
C ALA A 328 -9.38 6.06 -2.07
N SER A 329 -9.09 4.86 -1.57
CA SER A 329 -8.10 4.65 -0.51
C SER A 329 -6.69 5.11 -0.93
N MET A 330 -6.35 4.98 -2.22
CA MET A 330 -5.07 5.44 -2.75
C MET A 330 -4.87 6.95 -2.60
N VAL A 331 -5.95 7.74 -2.50
CA VAL A 331 -5.87 9.18 -2.19
C VAL A 331 -5.19 9.41 -0.83
N GLY A 332 -5.37 8.49 0.13
CA GLY A 332 -4.64 8.51 1.40
C GLY A 332 -3.12 8.45 1.21
N GLY A 333 -2.65 7.55 0.35
CA GLY A 333 -1.23 7.42 -0.01
C GLY A 333 -0.70 8.68 -0.73
N VAL A 334 -1.48 9.22 -1.68
CA VAL A 334 -1.13 10.47 -2.38
C VAL A 334 -0.99 11.62 -1.40
N ALA A 335 -1.92 11.76 -0.46
CA ALA A 335 -1.96 12.88 0.48
C ALA A 335 -0.95 12.75 1.63
N ALA A 336 -0.61 11.51 2.03
CA ALA A 336 0.20 11.25 3.23
C ALA A 336 1.56 11.97 3.21
N GLY A 337 2.28 11.91 2.09
CA GLY A 337 3.60 12.54 1.96
C GLY A 337 3.56 14.05 2.20
N PRO A 338 2.88 14.86 1.36
CA PRO A 338 2.88 16.30 1.46
C PRO A 338 2.09 16.82 2.67
N VAL A 339 0.97 16.20 3.06
CA VAL A 339 0.16 16.66 4.20
C VAL A 339 0.91 16.44 5.51
N LEU A 340 1.46 15.24 5.74
CA LEU A 340 2.30 14.99 6.90
C LEU A 340 3.57 15.82 6.85
N GLY A 341 4.22 15.92 5.68
CA GLY A 341 5.40 16.76 5.50
C GLY A 341 5.13 18.22 5.89
N LYS A 342 3.98 18.78 5.47
CA LYS A 342 3.59 20.15 5.84
C LYS A 342 3.29 20.29 7.33
N ALA A 343 2.62 19.31 7.92
CA ALA A 343 2.38 19.28 9.37
C ALA A 343 3.71 19.19 10.14
N ILE A 344 4.68 18.40 9.65
CA ILE A 344 6.02 18.27 10.21
C ILE A 344 6.79 19.61 10.15
N GLU A 345 6.65 20.39 9.09
CA GLU A 345 7.28 21.72 8.99
C GLU A 345 6.83 22.67 10.11
N TRP A 346 5.56 22.56 10.54
CA TRP A 346 5.01 23.38 11.62
C TRP A 346 5.28 22.84 13.02
N SER A 347 5.21 21.52 13.20
CA SER A 347 5.25 20.86 14.52
C SER A 347 6.57 20.16 14.83
N GLY A 348 7.46 20.02 13.83
CA GLY A 348 8.69 19.24 13.91
C GLY A 348 8.49 17.74 13.69
N ILE A 349 9.58 17.05 13.31
CA ILE A 349 9.56 15.61 12.98
C ILE A 349 9.18 14.74 14.22
N ARG A 350 9.50 15.20 15.43
CA ARG A 350 9.10 14.52 16.68
C ARG A 350 7.59 14.40 16.87
N ALA A 351 6.79 15.20 16.16
CA ALA A 351 5.35 15.16 16.22
C ALA A 351 4.73 14.05 15.33
N VAL A 352 5.50 13.39 14.49
CA VAL A 352 5.02 12.33 13.56
C VAL A 352 4.12 11.30 14.26
N PRO A 353 4.48 10.71 15.40
CA PRO A 353 3.61 9.74 16.07
C PRO A 353 2.27 10.34 16.48
N LEU A 354 2.24 11.59 16.96
CA LEU A 354 1.01 12.27 17.37
C LEU A 354 0.13 12.62 16.17
N LEU A 355 0.71 13.07 15.07
CA LEU A 355 -0.02 13.36 13.83
C LEU A 355 -0.72 12.08 13.30
N LEU A 356 0.03 10.98 13.24
CA LEU A 356 -0.50 9.68 12.84
C LEU A 356 -1.53 9.14 13.85
N CYS A 357 -1.32 9.37 15.16
CA CYS A 357 -2.27 9.02 16.21
C CYS A 357 -3.61 9.75 15.99
N GLY A 358 -3.60 11.02 15.62
CA GLY A 358 -4.80 11.78 15.27
C GLY A 358 -5.58 11.12 14.11
N LEU A 359 -4.88 10.71 13.04
CA LEU A 359 -5.50 9.99 11.92
C LEU A 359 -6.05 8.61 12.38
N SER A 360 -5.34 7.91 13.25
CA SER A 360 -5.77 6.62 13.80
C SER A 360 -7.00 6.76 14.70
N ALA A 361 -7.07 7.81 15.50
CA ALA A 361 -8.26 8.12 16.31
C ALA A 361 -9.48 8.42 15.42
N LEU A 362 -9.29 9.10 14.28
CA LEU A 362 -10.35 9.28 13.28
C LEU A 362 -10.78 7.96 12.63
N CYS A 363 -9.84 7.04 12.34
CA CYS A 363 -10.17 5.68 11.90
C CYS A 363 -11.04 4.94 12.93
N LEU A 364 -10.67 5.04 14.21
CA LEU A 364 -11.43 4.44 15.29
C LEU A 364 -12.84 5.05 15.40
N ALA A 365 -12.96 6.37 15.33
CA ALA A 365 -14.24 7.07 15.35
C ALA A 365 -15.12 6.67 14.15
N ALA A 366 -14.56 6.60 12.93
CA ALA A 366 -15.25 6.13 11.74
C ALA A 366 -15.74 4.69 11.91
N THR A 367 -14.88 3.81 12.43
CA THR A 367 -15.23 2.41 12.70
C THR A 367 -16.36 2.29 13.72
N LEU A 368 -16.30 3.01 14.84
CA LEU A 368 -17.35 3.00 15.87
C LEU A 368 -18.68 3.55 15.32
N TRP A 369 -18.63 4.55 14.46
CA TRP A 369 -19.81 5.08 13.77
C TRP A 369 -20.43 4.02 12.83
N LEU A 370 -19.61 3.31 12.06
CA LEU A 370 -20.06 2.20 11.20
C LEU A 370 -20.66 1.07 12.02
N VAL A 371 -20.02 0.66 13.12
CA VAL A 371 -20.53 -0.38 14.02
C VAL A 371 -21.92 -0.03 14.55
N ARG A 372 -22.12 1.22 15.02
CA ARG A 372 -23.44 1.67 15.52
C ARG A 372 -24.48 1.73 14.41
N GLY A 373 -24.07 2.08 13.18
CA GLY A 373 -24.98 2.24 12.04
C GLY A 373 -25.35 0.95 11.32
N THR A 374 -24.53 -0.10 11.48
CA THR A 374 -24.68 -1.38 10.77
C THR A 374 -25.02 -2.55 11.69
N ARG A 375 -25.22 -2.32 13.00
CA ARG A 375 -25.82 -3.31 13.90
C ARG A 375 -27.27 -3.49 13.45
N SER A 376 -27.60 -4.65 12.88
CA SER A 376 -29.00 -5.08 12.74
C SER A 376 -29.61 -5.15 14.16
N ARG A 377 -30.76 -4.52 14.35
CA ARG A 377 -31.61 -4.75 15.52
C ARG A 377 -32.10 -6.18 15.52
#